data_2e1ad342bbcfa98504b41a648a40ac5f
#
_entry.id   2e1ad342bbcfa98504b41a648a40ac5f
#
_cell.length_a   1.000
_cell.length_b   1.000
_cell.length_c   1.000
_cell.angle_alpha   90.00
_cell.angle_beta   90.00
_cell.angle_gamma   90.00
#
_symmetry.space_group_name_H-M   'P 1'
#
loop_
_entity.id
_entity.type
_entity.pdbx_description
1 polymer ?
#
loop_
_entity_poly.entity_id
_entity_poly.type
_entity_poly.pdbx_seq_one_letter_code
_entity_poly.pdbx_strand_id
1 'polypeptide(L)'
;MRRRREYRLVPVALGLLLAGFGSTAIAGATPATDVTRETQVTSPLGSVTLSLRSPQQFIEAKCLFIPLEIAWQRRPDVTIVGELTVRRPGSSVSNADSFVLARSEPATGNYTDYVYVCPADGPGTYVLSGTASFIASDSTDVAEFPAMAFTVTQARTSITGFALSRSGSRIVASGSAVIARDGIAAGGIVVIAVREPGSSAWANVAVPEVGPKGAFSVRIAPALAAGTWVRAQVLKCKWCTGARAYARVR
;
A
#
# COMPACT_ATOMS: atom_id res chain seq x y z
N MET A 1 42.11 18.61 63.14
CA MET A 1 41.77 19.79 62.32
C MET A 1 41.70 19.39 60.84
N ARG A 2 40.50 19.16 60.29
CA ARG A 2 40.28 18.83 58.85
C ARG A 2 39.61 20.04 58.19
N ARG A 3 40.31 20.69 57.24
CA ARG A 3 39.79 21.79 56.44
C ARG A 3 38.86 21.23 55.36
N ARG A 4 37.58 21.59 55.37
CA ARG A 4 36.60 21.41 54.29
C ARG A 4 36.90 22.40 53.17
N ARG A 5 37.14 21.91 51.94
CA ARG A 5 37.15 22.72 50.72
C ARG A 5 35.71 22.84 50.22
N GLU A 6 35.19 24.05 50.17
CA GLU A 6 33.95 24.35 49.49
C GLU A 6 34.20 24.51 48.01
N TYR A 7 33.50 23.70 47.19
CA TYR A 7 33.48 23.87 45.75
C TYR A 7 32.32 24.77 45.39
N ARG A 8 32.59 25.94 44.83
CA ARG A 8 31.61 26.82 44.19
C ARG A 8 31.27 26.26 42.86
N LEU A 9 29.99 25.90 42.65
CA LEU A 9 29.43 25.55 41.36
C LEU A 9 29.15 26.85 40.59
N VAL A 10 29.76 26.99 39.43
CA VAL A 10 29.45 28.04 38.43
C VAL A 10 28.35 27.51 37.53
N PRO A 11 27.21 28.19 37.38
CA PRO A 11 26.19 27.75 36.40
C PRO A 11 26.65 28.08 34.97
N VAL A 12 26.87 27.03 34.18
CA VAL A 12 27.03 27.15 32.72
C VAL A 12 25.64 27.28 32.10
N ALA A 13 25.33 28.44 31.60
CA ALA A 13 24.14 28.67 30.81
C ALA A 13 24.29 27.99 29.45
N LEU A 14 23.56 26.88 29.26
CA LEU A 14 23.49 26.15 27.99
C LEU A 14 22.49 26.86 27.08
N GLY A 15 22.99 27.68 26.15
CA GLY A 15 22.19 28.31 25.10
C GLY A 15 21.72 27.27 24.10
N LEU A 16 20.43 26.94 24.12
CA LEU A 16 19.77 26.12 23.07
C LEU A 16 19.62 26.98 21.81
N LEU A 17 20.48 26.77 20.85
CA LEU A 17 20.26 27.22 19.47
C LEU A 17 19.28 26.25 18.79
N LEU A 18 18.02 26.62 18.75
CA LEU A 18 16.99 26.01 17.92
C LEU A 18 17.28 26.35 16.45
N ALA A 19 18.03 25.48 15.76
CA ALA A 19 18.11 25.50 14.30
C ALA A 19 16.75 25.04 13.76
N GLY A 20 15.96 25.99 13.23
CA GLY A 20 14.71 25.72 12.54
C GLY A 20 14.96 24.87 11.30
N PHE A 21 14.63 23.60 11.37
CA PHE A 21 14.52 22.73 10.19
C PHE A 21 13.22 23.12 9.46
N GLY A 22 13.38 23.85 8.37
CA GLY A 22 12.30 24.08 7.42
C GLY A 22 11.86 22.76 6.81
N SER A 23 10.84 22.14 7.38
CA SER A 23 10.13 21.04 6.75
C SER A 23 9.37 21.59 5.55
N THR A 24 9.88 21.37 4.34
CA THR A 24 9.08 21.48 3.13
C THR A 24 7.98 20.42 3.20
N ALA A 25 6.77 20.84 3.58
CA ALA A 25 5.59 20.02 3.51
C ALA A 25 5.39 19.61 2.04
N ILE A 26 5.66 18.35 1.75
CA ILE A 26 5.20 17.72 0.51
C ILE A 26 3.68 17.76 0.61
N ALA A 27 3.03 18.46 -0.33
CA ALA A 27 1.58 18.47 -0.45
C ALA A 27 1.10 17.02 -0.50
N GLY A 28 0.62 16.52 0.63
CA GLY A 28 0.06 15.19 0.75
C GLY A 28 -1.20 15.14 -0.09
N ALA A 29 -1.25 14.26 -1.09
CA ALA A 29 -2.50 13.91 -1.72
C ALA A 29 -3.47 13.52 -0.60
N THR A 30 -4.60 14.21 -0.52
CA THR A 30 -5.68 13.91 0.41
C THR A 30 -5.97 12.40 0.30
N PRO A 31 -5.96 11.63 1.38
CA PRO A 31 -6.33 10.23 1.31
C PRO A 31 -7.73 10.15 0.73
N ALA A 32 -7.92 9.35 -0.31
CA ALA A 32 -9.25 9.11 -0.86
C ALA A 32 -10.14 8.61 0.28
N THR A 33 -11.28 9.25 0.47
CA THR A 33 -12.23 8.90 1.52
C THR A 33 -12.67 7.46 1.29
N ASP A 34 -12.53 6.64 2.31
CA ASP A 34 -12.97 5.25 2.29
C ASP A 34 -14.51 5.24 2.27
N VAL A 35 -15.09 4.69 1.22
CA VAL A 35 -16.54 4.61 1.04
C VAL A 35 -16.95 3.16 0.81
N THR A 36 -18.06 2.76 1.42
CA THR A 36 -18.71 1.48 1.10
C THR A 36 -19.43 1.63 -0.24
N ARG A 37 -19.18 0.68 -1.14
CA ARG A 37 -19.91 0.50 -2.38
C ARG A 37 -20.87 -0.66 -2.20
N GLU A 38 -22.08 -0.53 -2.73
CA GLU A 38 -23.13 -1.49 -2.53
C GLU A 38 -23.92 -1.72 -3.82
N THR A 39 -24.38 -2.96 -4.03
CA THR A 39 -25.28 -3.34 -5.10
C THR A 39 -26.23 -4.42 -4.59
N GLN A 40 -27.46 -4.42 -5.06
CA GLN A 40 -28.50 -5.33 -4.60
C GLN A 40 -29.31 -5.88 -5.76
N VAL A 41 -29.71 -7.13 -5.64
CA VAL A 41 -30.74 -7.75 -6.46
C VAL A 41 -31.91 -8.19 -5.59
N THR A 42 -33.10 -8.17 -6.19
CA THR A 42 -34.36 -8.58 -5.53
C THR A 42 -35.14 -9.48 -6.46
N SER A 43 -35.72 -10.52 -5.92
CA SER A 43 -36.60 -11.49 -6.54
C SER A 43 -37.82 -11.70 -5.63
N PRO A 44 -38.97 -12.19 -6.12
CA PRO A 44 -40.06 -12.67 -5.27
C PRO A 44 -39.65 -13.77 -4.29
N LEU A 45 -38.51 -14.44 -4.55
CA LEU A 45 -37.97 -15.52 -3.73
C LEU A 45 -36.97 -15.03 -2.66
N GLY A 46 -36.49 -13.76 -2.77
CA GLY A 46 -35.54 -13.20 -1.82
C GLY A 46 -34.74 -12.01 -2.38
N SER A 47 -33.71 -11.62 -1.66
CA SER A 47 -32.79 -10.56 -2.07
C SER A 47 -31.35 -10.89 -1.65
N VAL A 48 -30.37 -10.34 -2.37
CA VAL A 48 -28.96 -10.39 -2.03
C VAL A 48 -28.37 -9.01 -2.19
N THR A 49 -27.62 -8.57 -1.20
CA THR A 49 -26.85 -7.34 -1.19
C THR A 49 -25.36 -7.68 -1.14
N LEU A 50 -24.59 -7.08 -2.02
CA LEU A 50 -23.12 -7.16 -2.05
C LEU A 50 -22.56 -5.79 -1.65
N SER A 51 -21.63 -5.76 -0.71
CA SER A 51 -20.94 -4.52 -0.35
C SER A 51 -19.43 -4.70 -0.20
N LEU A 52 -18.66 -3.72 -0.61
CA LEU A 52 -17.20 -3.66 -0.44
C LEU A 52 -16.73 -2.23 -0.19
N ARG A 53 -15.55 -2.10 0.43
CA ARG A 53 -14.90 -0.80 0.62
C ARG A 53 -14.08 -0.38 -0.58
N SER A 54 -14.08 0.92 -0.88
CA SER A 54 -13.29 1.55 -1.95
C SER A 54 -12.75 2.90 -1.47
N PRO A 55 -11.50 3.28 -1.77
CA PRO A 55 -10.54 2.52 -2.58
C PRO A 55 -9.86 1.39 -1.81
N GLN A 56 -9.43 0.38 -2.54
CA GLN A 56 -8.51 -0.65 -2.06
C GLN A 56 -7.08 -0.30 -2.46
N GLN A 57 -6.08 -0.88 -1.80
CA GLN A 57 -4.67 -0.61 -2.10
C GLN A 57 -3.86 -1.90 -2.10
N PHE A 58 -3.02 -2.09 -3.13
CA PHE A 58 -2.02 -3.15 -3.09
C PHE A 58 -1.10 -2.95 -1.88
N ILE A 59 -0.80 -4.04 -1.17
CA ILE A 59 0.08 -4.06 0.00
C ILE A 59 1.38 -4.81 -0.28
N GLU A 60 1.37 -5.74 -1.22
CA GLU A 60 2.52 -6.57 -1.60
C GLU A 60 2.45 -7.00 -3.06
N ALA A 61 3.44 -7.77 -3.52
CA ALA A 61 3.51 -8.32 -4.88
C ALA A 61 2.59 -9.54 -5.11
N LYS A 62 1.61 -9.75 -4.24
CA LYS A 62 0.61 -10.83 -4.35
C LYS A 62 -0.75 -10.27 -4.71
N CYS A 63 -1.68 -11.15 -5.10
CA CYS A 63 -3.05 -10.76 -5.33
C CYS A 63 -3.67 -10.17 -4.07
N LEU A 64 -4.39 -9.06 -4.24
CA LEU A 64 -5.13 -8.40 -3.20
C LEU A 64 -6.49 -9.11 -3.05
N PHE A 65 -6.75 -9.68 -1.89
CA PHE A 65 -8.05 -10.22 -1.52
C PHE A 65 -8.88 -9.09 -0.90
N ILE A 66 -9.98 -8.76 -1.54
CA ILE A 66 -10.86 -7.65 -1.18
C ILE A 66 -12.08 -8.25 -0.48
N PRO A 67 -12.32 -7.94 0.81
CA PRO A 67 -13.48 -8.41 1.52
C PRO A 67 -14.75 -7.95 0.82
N LEU A 68 -15.65 -8.90 0.53
CA LEU A 68 -16.97 -8.71 -0.05
C LEU A 68 -17.99 -9.21 0.98
N GLU A 69 -18.73 -8.28 1.57
CA GLU A 69 -19.84 -8.62 2.44
C GLU A 69 -21.03 -9.03 1.59
N ILE A 70 -21.59 -10.22 1.87
CA ILE A 70 -22.76 -10.77 1.22
C ILE A 70 -23.87 -10.88 2.27
N ALA A 71 -24.91 -10.07 2.14
CA ALA A 71 -26.08 -10.12 2.98
C ALA A 71 -27.28 -10.64 2.18
N TRP A 72 -28.13 -11.44 2.79
CA TRP A 72 -29.29 -12.02 2.11
C TRP A 72 -30.54 -12.06 2.98
N GLN A 73 -31.66 -12.07 2.29
CA GLN A 73 -32.97 -12.45 2.81
C GLN A 73 -33.66 -13.34 1.77
N ARG A 74 -34.21 -14.48 2.17
CA ARG A 74 -34.86 -15.44 1.27
C ARG A 74 -35.98 -16.22 1.94
N ARG A 75 -36.82 -16.84 1.15
CA ARG A 75 -37.73 -17.86 1.64
C ARG A 75 -36.91 -19.07 2.16
N PRO A 76 -37.40 -19.80 3.21
CA PRO A 76 -36.66 -20.93 3.79
C PRO A 76 -36.36 -22.08 2.81
N ASP A 77 -37.20 -22.27 1.78
CA ASP A 77 -37.10 -23.31 0.76
C ASP A 77 -36.22 -22.93 -0.44
N VAL A 78 -35.65 -21.74 -0.47
CA VAL A 78 -34.86 -21.22 -1.59
C VAL A 78 -33.36 -21.46 -1.36
N THR A 79 -32.67 -21.94 -2.36
CA THR A 79 -31.20 -21.85 -2.50
C THR A 79 -30.84 -20.67 -3.34
N ILE A 80 -29.82 -19.89 -2.98
CA ILE A 80 -29.30 -18.82 -3.81
C ILE A 80 -27.91 -19.21 -4.30
N VAL A 81 -27.68 -19.11 -5.62
CA VAL A 81 -26.36 -19.29 -6.24
C VAL A 81 -25.98 -17.96 -6.90
N GLY A 82 -24.88 -17.38 -6.46
CA GLY A 82 -24.30 -16.17 -7.04
C GLY A 82 -23.10 -16.49 -7.92
N GLU A 83 -23.06 -15.92 -9.12
CA GLU A 83 -21.91 -15.96 -10.01
C GLU A 83 -21.41 -14.52 -10.19
N LEU A 84 -20.16 -14.26 -9.79
CA LEU A 84 -19.58 -12.93 -9.76
C LEU A 84 -18.41 -12.85 -10.72
N THR A 85 -18.22 -11.67 -11.30
CA THR A 85 -17.09 -11.36 -12.16
C THR A 85 -16.51 -10.01 -11.79
N VAL A 86 -15.21 -9.97 -11.53
CA VAL A 86 -14.43 -8.75 -11.37
C VAL A 86 -13.62 -8.52 -12.62
N ARG A 87 -13.83 -7.40 -13.29
CA ARG A 87 -13.07 -7.04 -14.50
C ARG A 87 -12.58 -5.59 -14.45
N ARG A 88 -11.49 -5.33 -15.14
CA ARG A 88 -11.03 -3.98 -15.43
C ARG A 88 -11.53 -3.56 -16.82
N PRO A 89 -12.27 -2.45 -16.96
CA PRO A 89 -12.71 -1.96 -18.27
C PRO A 89 -11.53 -1.77 -19.23
N GLY A 90 -11.65 -2.28 -20.45
CA GLY A 90 -10.58 -2.23 -21.46
C GLY A 90 -9.45 -3.25 -21.26
N SER A 91 -9.58 -4.18 -20.33
CA SER A 91 -8.66 -5.30 -20.14
C SER A 91 -9.34 -6.63 -20.48
N SER A 92 -8.56 -7.61 -20.96
CA SER A 92 -9.01 -8.98 -21.11
C SER A 92 -9.03 -9.76 -19.79
N VAL A 93 -8.50 -9.18 -18.71
CA VAL A 93 -8.43 -9.84 -17.40
C VAL A 93 -9.79 -9.77 -16.74
N SER A 94 -10.29 -10.94 -16.36
CA SER A 94 -11.53 -11.13 -15.66
C SER A 94 -11.33 -12.23 -14.61
N ASN A 95 -11.65 -11.93 -13.37
CA ASN A 95 -11.62 -12.89 -12.26
C ASN A 95 -13.06 -13.26 -11.93
N ALA A 96 -13.37 -14.55 -11.97
CA ALA A 96 -14.69 -15.08 -11.62
C ALA A 96 -14.67 -15.65 -10.21
N ASP A 97 -15.78 -15.53 -9.52
CA ASP A 97 -16.04 -16.12 -8.22
C ASP A 97 -17.50 -16.54 -8.11
N SER A 98 -17.84 -17.37 -7.12
CA SER A 98 -19.21 -17.83 -6.91
C SER A 98 -19.48 -18.09 -5.44
N PHE A 99 -20.72 -17.90 -5.03
CA PHE A 99 -21.19 -18.24 -3.69
C PHE A 99 -22.48 -19.06 -3.74
N VAL A 100 -22.72 -19.85 -2.71
CA VAL A 100 -23.94 -20.66 -2.57
C VAL A 100 -24.49 -20.48 -1.16
N LEU A 101 -25.75 -20.07 -1.07
CA LEU A 101 -26.54 -20.01 0.17
C LEU A 101 -27.53 -21.18 0.16
N ALA A 102 -27.12 -22.27 0.79
CA ALA A 102 -27.89 -23.49 0.82
C ALA A 102 -29.18 -23.35 1.67
N ARG A 103 -30.18 -24.18 1.44
CA ARG A 103 -31.44 -24.21 2.23
C ARG A 103 -31.21 -24.46 3.72
N SER A 104 -30.12 -25.12 4.09
CA SER A 104 -29.72 -25.37 5.47
C SER A 104 -29.25 -24.12 6.22
N GLU A 105 -28.94 -23.04 5.51
CA GLU A 105 -28.55 -21.79 6.11
C GLU A 105 -29.76 -20.96 6.57
N PRO A 106 -29.61 -20.02 7.53
CA PRO A 106 -30.70 -19.14 7.93
C PRO A 106 -31.36 -18.42 6.75
N ALA A 107 -32.67 -18.14 6.86
CA ALA A 107 -33.41 -17.40 5.84
C ALA A 107 -32.90 -15.94 5.66
N THR A 108 -32.23 -15.42 6.68
CA THR A 108 -31.55 -14.10 6.65
C THR A 108 -30.17 -14.26 7.26
N GLY A 109 -29.18 -13.56 6.73
CA GLY A 109 -27.83 -13.60 7.27
C GLY A 109 -26.86 -12.73 6.48
N ASN A 110 -25.61 -12.79 6.89
CA ASN A 110 -24.48 -12.21 6.17
C ASN A 110 -23.24 -13.07 6.41
N TYR A 111 -22.29 -12.99 5.49
CA TYR A 111 -20.92 -13.46 5.66
C TYR A 111 -19.97 -12.67 4.78
N THR A 112 -18.67 -12.79 5.05
CA THR A 112 -17.62 -12.17 4.24
C THR A 112 -17.01 -13.21 3.32
N ASP A 113 -17.03 -12.93 2.04
CA ASP A 113 -16.26 -13.61 1.00
C ASP A 113 -15.15 -12.70 0.47
N TYR A 114 -14.41 -13.12 -0.55
CA TYR A 114 -13.32 -12.34 -1.10
C TYR A 114 -13.33 -12.36 -2.62
N VAL A 115 -13.26 -11.19 -3.22
CA VAL A 115 -12.86 -11.05 -4.62
C VAL A 115 -11.40 -10.67 -4.69
N TYR A 116 -10.71 -10.99 -5.80
CA TYR A 116 -9.28 -10.74 -5.87
C TYR A 116 -8.88 -9.95 -7.11
N VAL A 117 -7.82 -9.15 -6.95
CA VAL A 117 -7.15 -8.38 -8.01
C VAL A 117 -5.66 -8.61 -7.89
N CYS A 118 -5.02 -9.02 -8.98
CA CYS A 118 -3.59 -9.34 -8.96
C CYS A 118 -2.72 -8.16 -9.43
N PRO A 119 -1.43 -8.08 -8.99
CA PRO A 119 -0.50 -7.04 -9.43
C PRO A 119 -0.33 -6.99 -10.95
N ALA A 120 -0.50 -8.13 -11.64
CA ALA A 120 -0.49 -8.22 -13.08
C ALA A 120 -1.61 -7.40 -13.73
N ASP A 121 -2.76 -7.27 -13.07
CA ASP A 121 -3.91 -6.48 -13.54
C ASP A 121 -3.65 -4.98 -13.38
N GLY A 122 -2.81 -4.62 -12.39
CA GLY A 122 -2.41 -3.25 -12.08
C GLY A 122 -3.48 -2.44 -11.36
N PRO A 123 -3.15 -1.22 -10.95
CA PRO A 123 -4.10 -0.30 -10.32
C PRO A 123 -5.10 0.24 -11.32
N GLY A 124 -6.26 0.66 -10.85
CA GLY A 124 -7.30 1.27 -11.68
C GLY A 124 -8.69 1.07 -11.13
N THR A 125 -9.68 1.40 -11.94
CA THR A 125 -11.09 1.12 -11.66
C THR A 125 -11.41 -0.29 -12.13
N TYR A 126 -12.06 -1.04 -11.26
CA TYR A 126 -12.61 -2.37 -11.51
C TYR A 126 -14.12 -2.34 -11.40
N VAL A 127 -14.78 -3.30 -12.03
CA VAL A 127 -16.22 -3.45 -11.99
C VAL A 127 -16.53 -4.87 -11.51
N LEU A 128 -17.27 -4.97 -10.40
CA LEU A 128 -17.93 -6.19 -9.96
C LEU A 128 -19.31 -6.24 -10.62
N SER A 129 -19.62 -7.35 -11.24
CA SER A 129 -20.93 -7.65 -11.85
C SER A 129 -21.21 -9.15 -11.69
N GLY A 130 -22.43 -9.56 -11.96
CA GLY A 130 -22.79 -10.97 -11.89
C GLY A 130 -24.28 -11.18 -11.80
N THR A 131 -24.67 -12.40 -11.45
CA THR A 131 -26.06 -12.83 -11.31
C THR A 131 -26.30 -13.53 -9.99
N ALA A 132 -27.53 -13.50 -9.50
CA ALA A 132 -28.01 -14.37 -8.44
C ALA A 132 -29.17 -15.19 -8.96
N SER A 133 -29.06 -16.51 -8.85
CA SER A 133 -30.13 -17.47 -9.16
C SER A 133 -30.81 -17.88 -7.87
N PHE A 134 -32.11 -17.59 -7.76
CA PHE A 134 -32.96 -17.97 -6.64
C PHE A 134 -33.73 -19.24 -7.02
N ILE A 135 -33.45 -20.35 -6.39
CA ILE A 135 -33.93 -21.68 -6.76
C ILE A 135 -34.83 -22.23 -5.66
N ALA A 136 -36.15 -22.25 -5.88
CA ALA A 136 -37.13 -22.94 -5.07
C ALA A 136 -37.43 -24.33 -5.66
N SER A 137 -38.27 -25.11 -4.98
CA SER A 137 -38.70 -26.42 -5.48
C SER A 137 -39.58 -26.35 -6.73
N ASP A 138 -40.29 -25.26 -6.91
CA ASP A 138 -41.31 -25.02 -7.93
C ASP A 138 -40.96 -23.91 -8.94
N SER A 139 -39.90 -23.18 -8.69
CA SER A 139 -39.56 -22.01 -9.51
C SER A 139 -38.07 -21.66 -9.41
N THR A 140 -37.57 -21.03 -10.44
CA THR A 140 -36.22 -20.41 -10.47
C THR A 140 -36.35 -19.02 -11.03
N ASP A 141 -35.72 -18.07 -10.37
CA ASP A 141 -35.59 -16.70 -10.83
C ASP A 141 -34.14 -16.28 -10.86
N VAL A 142 -33.75 -15.51 -11.88
CA VAL A 142 -32.36 -15.03 -12.05
C VAL A 142 -32.38 -13.53 -12.14
N ALA A 143 -31.60 -12.88 -11.30
CA ALA A 143 -31.46 -11.43 -11.27
C ALA A 143 -30.00 -11.01 -11.46
N GLU A 144 -29.77 -9.98 -12.27
CA GLU A 144 -28.45 -9.42 -12.52
C GLU A 144 -28.11 -8.32 -11.50
N PHE A 145 -26.93 -8.40 -10.90
CA PHE A 145 -26.42 -7.32 -10.06
C PHE A 145 -26.09 -6.10 -10.90
N PRO A 146 -26.63 -4.91 -10.57
CA PRO A 146 -26.13 -3.66 -11.12
C PRO A 146 -24.62 -3.58 -10.95
N ALA A 147 -23.92 -3.18 -12.00
CA ALA A 147 -22.47 -3.11 -12.03
C ALA A 147 -21.95 -2.15 -10.96
N MET A 148 -21.09 -2.64 -10.07
CA MET A 148 -20.51 -1.89 -8.94
C MET A 148 -19.04 -1.58 -9.21
N ALA A 149 -18.73 -0.28 -9.38
CA ALA A 149 -17.36 0.15 -9.61
C ALA A 149 -16.61 0.38 -8.28
N PHE A 150 -15.36 -0.10 -8.22
CA PHE A 150 -14.44 0.17 -7.13
C PHE A 150 -13.03 0.45 -7.66
N THR A 151 -12.19 1.08 -6.83
CA THR A 151 -10.85 1.48 -7.24
C THR A 151 -9.78 0.71 -6.47
N VAL A 152 -8.78 0.24 -7.19
CA VAL A 152 -7.54 -0.33 -6.60
C VAL A 152 -6.39 0.62 -6.91
N THR A 153 -5.67 1.02 -5.88
CA THR A 153 -4.55 1.96 -5.98
C THR A 153 -3.20 1.25 -5.82
N GLN A 154 -2.14 1.89 -6.31
CA GLN A 154 -0.78 1.39 -6.07
C GLN A 154 -0.43 1.43 -4.59
N ALA A 155 0.37 0.46 -4.14
CA ALA A 155 1.02 0.53 -2.84
C ALA A 155 1.91 1.77 -2.77
N ARG A 156 1.79 2.53 -1.69
CA ARG A 156 2.67 3.69 -1.45
C ARG A 156 4.04 3.21 -1.01
N THR A 157 5.07 3.81 -1.59
CA THR A 157 6.45 3.56 -1.22
C THR A 157 7.04 4.81 -0.58
N SER A 158 7.83 4.64 0.46
CA SER A 158 8.59 5.72 1.10
C SER A 158 10.02 5.29 1.40
N ILE A 159 10.91 6.27 1.52
CA ILE A 159 12.26 6.08 2.05
C ILE A 159 12.38 6.96 3.29
N THR A 160 12.68 6.33 4.43
CA THR A 160 12.81 7.02 5.72
C THR A 160 14.24 6.88 6.26
N GLY A 161 14.67 7.82 7.10
CA GLY A 161 15.98 7.77 7.74
C GLY A 161 17.17 7.76 6.78
N PHE A 162 17.00 8.25 5.52
CA PHE A 162 18.09 8.29 4.56
C PHE A 162 19.19 9.24 5.03
N ALA A 163 20.37 8.69 5.26
CA ALA A 163 21.52 9.42 5.79
C ALA A 163 22.82 8.96 5.15
N LEU A 164 23.81 9.85 5.19
CA LEU A 164 25.18 9.57 4.82
C LEU A 164 26.06 9.62 6.07
N SER A 165 26.90 8.62 6.25
CA SER A 165 27.92 8.57 7.29
C SER A 165 29.31 8.31 6.68
N ARG A 166 30.36 8.72 7.37
CA ARG A 166 31.74 8.37 6.99
C ARG A 166 32.19 7.13 7.73
N SER A 167 32.80 6.19 7.00
CA SER A 167 33.50 5.03 7.56
C SER A 167 34.91 4.98 6.95
N GLY A 168 35.87 5.59 7.63
CA GLY A 168 37.20 5.87 7.08
C GLY A 168 37.12 6.86 5.92
N SER A 169 37.71 6.51 4.78
CA SER A 169 37.67 7.30 3.54
C SER A 169 36.40 7.11 2.69
N ARG A 170 35.49 6.24 3.13
CA ARG A 170 34.28 5.88 2.35
C ARG A 170 33.03 6.52 2.91
N ILE A 171 32.08 6.80 2.02
CA ILE A 171 30.74 7.21 2.38
C ILE A 171 29.85 5.96 2.46
N VAL A 172 29.06 5.87 3.52
CA VAL A 172 28.02 4.85 3.68
C VAL A 172 26.68 5.55 3.55
N ALA A 173 25.85 5.09 2.61
CA ALA A 173 24.47 5.51 2.46
C ALA A 173 23.58 4.45 3.13
N SER A 174 22.70 4.87 4.02
CA SER A 174 21.78 3.98 4.74
C SER A 174 20.38 4.58 4.84
N GLY A 175 19.38 3.73 5.05
CA GLY A 175 17.99 4.15 5.20
C GLY A 175 17.06 2.95 5.29
N SER A 176 15.76 3.22 5.28
CA SER A 176 14.75 2.18 5.21
C SER A 176 13.77 2.48 4.07
N ALA A 177 13.57 1.52 3.17
CA ALA A 177 12.60 1.58 2.09
C ALA A 177 11.37 0.75 2.49
N VAL A 178 10.18 1.38 2.49
CA VAL A 178 8.93 0.80 2.95
C VAL A 178 7.90 0.86 1.84
N ILE A 179 7.24 -0.26 1.56
CA ILE A 179 6.07 -0.33 0.67
C ILE A 179 4.84 -0.60 1.54
N ALA A 180 3.83 0.28 1.45
CA ALA A 180 2.60 0.23 2.22
C ALA A 180 2.79 0.24 3.76
N ARG A 181 1.75 -0.18 4.51
CA ARG A 181 1.70 -0.10 5.97
C ARG A 181 2.64 -1.06 6.68
N ASP A 182 2.98 -2.18 6.10
CA ASP A 182 3.63 -3.29 6.78
C ASP A 182 5.14 -3.40 6.52
N GLY A 183 5.72 -2.36 5.95
CA GLY A 183 7.13 -2.06 6.15
C GLY A 183 8.14 -2.94 5.44
N ILE A 184 7.79 -3.76 4.45
CA ILE A 184 8.78 -4.58 3.77
C ILE A 184 8.75 -4.29 2.28
N ALA A 185 9.79 -3.60 1.80
CA ALA A 185 10.15 -3.64 0.38
C ALA A 185 10.79 -5.00 0.04
N ALA A 186 10.14 -6.11 0.41
CA ALA A 186 10.59 -7.44 0.01
C ALA A 186 10.56 -7.52 -1.52
N GLY A 187 11.74 -7.52 -2.14
CA GLY A 187 11.91 -7.49 -3.59
C GLY A 187 11.92 -6.09 -4.23
N GLY A 188 11.85 -5.01 -3.46
CA GLY A 188 12.05 -3.66 -3.98
C GLY A 188 13.53 -3.40 -4.29
N ILE A 189 13.81 -2.85 -5.47
CA ILE A 189 15.17 -2.45 -5.84
C ILE A 189 15.38 -1.00 -5.38
N VAL A 190 16.33 -0.80 -4.46
CA VAL A 190 16.84 0.51 -4.10
C VAL A 190 18.06 0.82 -4.97
N VAL A 191 18.03 1.92 -5.66
CA VAL A 191 19.17 2.42 -6.46
C VAL A 191 19.76 3.64 -5.76
N ILE A 192 21.06 3.61 -5.53
CA ILE A 192 21.81 4.76 -5.05
C ILE A 192 22.47 5.43 -6.24
N ALA A 193 22.22 6.72 -6.39
CA ALA A 193 22.82 7.53 -7.44
C ALA A 193 23.49 8.78 -6.84
N VAL A 194 24.52 9.27 -7.50
CA VAL A 194 25.26 10.48 -7.12
C VAL A 194 25.16 11.53 -8.21
N ARG A 195 25.23 12.79 -7.80
CA ARG A 195 25.30 13.94 -8.70
C ARG A 195 26.37 14.90 -8.17
N GLU A 196 27.40 15.11 -8.95
CA GLU A 196 28.49 16.00 -8.60
C GLU A 196 28.03 17.47 -8.52
N PRO A 197 28.72 18.31 -7.75
CA PRO A 197 28.49 19.74 -7.74
C PRO A 197 28.58 20.35 -9.16
N GLY A 198 27.60 21.17 -9.54
CA GLY A 198 27.51 21.77 -10.87
C GLY A 198 26.97 20.86 -11.98
N SER A 199 26.83 19.57 -11.76
CA SER A 199 26.24 18.64 -12.74
C SER A 199 24.72 18.58 -12.59
N SER A 200 24.00 18.40 -13.71
CA SER A 200 22.57 18.03 -13.73
C SER A 200 22.35 16.50 -13.81
N ALA A 201 23.36 15.74 -14.19
CA ALA A 201 23.27 14.30 -14.43
C ALA A 201 23.43 13.49 -13.14
N TRP A 202 22.65 12.41 -13.03
CA TRP A 202 22.74 11.41 -11.97
C TRP A 202 23.44 10.15 -12.48
N ALA A 203 24.46 9.68 -11.77
CA ALA A 203 25.12 8.40 -12.03
C ALA A 203 24.70 7.37 -10.97
N ASN A 204 24.22 6.22 -11.41
CA ASN A 204 23.93 5.11 -10.50
C ASN A 204 25.25 4.49 -10.03
N VAL A 205 25.42 4.34 -8.72
CA VAL A 205 26.70 3.89 -8.13
C VAL A 205 26.57 2.61 -7.31
N ALA A 206 25.36 2.27 -6.86
CA ALA A 206 25.12 1.05 -6.10
C ALA A 206 23.64 0.62 -6.13
N VAL A 207 23.42 -0.68 -5.91
CA VAL A 207 22.12 -1.28 -5.69
C VAL A 207 22.24 -2.13 -4.41
N PRO A 208 21.91 -1.57 -3.23
CA PRO A 208 21.98 -2.32 -1.99
C PRO A 208 20.90 -3.39 -1.91
N GLU A 209 21.21 -4.48 -1.21
CA GLU A 209 20.19 -5.41 -0.74
C GLU A 209 19.30 -4.73 0.31
N VAL A 210 18.01 -5.00 0.22
CA VAL A 210 17.02 -4.51 1.18
C VAL A 210 16.67 -5.64 2.13
N GLY A 211 16.98 -5.45 3.39
CA GLY A 211 16.71 -6.44 4.44
C GLY A 211 15.21 -6.60 4.77
N PRO A 212 14.86 -7.58 5.64
CA PRO A 212 13.47 -7.95 5.92
C PRO A 212 12.58 -6.83 6.45
N LYS A 213 13.16 -5.81 7.07
CA LYS A 213 12.44 -4.63 7.60
C LYS A 213 12.58 -3.41 6.68
N GLY A 214 12.98 -3.61 5.42
CA GLY A 214 13.20 -2.53 4.47
C GLY A 214 14.53 -1.80 4.65
N ALA A 215 15.34 -2.11 5.66
CA ALA A 215 16.60 -1.46 5.90
C ALA A 215 17.61 -1.78 4.79
N PHE A 216 18.35 -0.77 4.37
CA PHE A 216 19.46 -0.91 3.43
C PHE A 216 20.67 -0.12 3.90
N SER A 217 21.86 -0.61 3.55
CA SER A 217 23.12 0.08 3.80
C SER A 217 24.12 -0.31 2.71
N VAL A 218 24.80 0.66 2.15
CA VAL A 218 25.80 0.40 1.11
C VAL A 218 26.97 1.38 1.21
N ARG A 219 28.17 0.86 1.00
CA ARG A 219 29.38 1.67 0.85
C ARG A 219 29.46 2.21 -0.56
N ILE A 220 29.55 3.51 -0.69
CA ILE A 220 29.77 4.18 -1.98
C ILE A 220 31.28 4.30 -2.17
N ALA A 221 31.78 3.82 -3.31
CA ALA A 221 33.19 3.95 -3.68
C ALA A 221 33.44 5.31 -4.32
N PRO A 222 34.67 5.72 -4.50
CA PRO A 222 35.62 6.29 -3.57
C PRO A 222 35.21 7.70 -3.11
N ALA A 223 36.06 8.44 -2.45
CA ALA A 223 35.76 9.73 -1.82
C ALA A 223 34.91 10.67 -2.69
N LEU A 224 33.63 10.81 -2.34
CA LEU A 224 32.78 11.81 -2.95
C LEU A 224 33.18 13.20 -2.47
N ALA A 225 33.25 14.16 -3.40
CA ALA A 225 33.56 15.55 -3.07
C ALA A 225 32.49 16.17 -2.17
N ALA A 226 32.90 17.08 -1.29
CA ALA A 226 31.94 17.88 -0.52
C ALA A 226 30.96 18.60 -1.48
N GLY A 227 29.70 18.64 -1.11
CA GLY A 227 28.66 19.19 -1.95
C GLY A 227 28.00 18.20 -2.92
N THR A 228 28.54 17.00 -3.13
CA THR A 228 27.91 15.95 -3.94
C THR A 228 26.54 15.56 -3.37
N TRP A 229 25.54 15.50 -4.23
CA TRP A 229 24.23 14.99 -3.88
C TRP A 229 24.19 13.46 -4.03
N VAL A 230 23.59 12.79 -3.06
CA VAL A 230 23.32 11.35 -3.08
C VAL A 230 21.80 11.15 -3.02
N ARG A 231 21.29 10.31 -3.89
CA ARG A 231 19.88 9.96 -3.98
C ARG A 231 19.71 8.47 -3.74
N ALA A 232 18.85 8.11 -2.82
CA ALA A 232 18.26 6.79 -2.79
C ALA A 232 16.92 6.82 -3.54
N GLN A 233 16.67 5.85 -4.38
CA GLN A 233 15.45 5.74 -5.17
C GLN A 233 14.94 4.30 -5.16
N VAL A 234 13.67 4.13 -4.76
CA VAL A 234 12.91 2.91 -5.06
C VAL A 234 12.27 3.09 -6.43
N LEU A 235 12.51 2.18 -7.35
CA LEU A 235 11.93 2.24 -8.68
C LEU A 235 10.41 1.98 -8.61
N LYS A 236 9.66 2.70 -9.43
CA LYS A 236 8.23 2.46 -9.61
C LYS A 236 8.03 1.06 -10.18
N CYS A 237 7.10 0.31 -9.63
CA CYS A 237 6.64 -0.96 -10.15
C CYS A 237 5.18 -0.89 -10.62
N LYS A 238 4.65 -1.93 -11.25
CA LYS A 238 3.27 -1.94 -11.75
C LYS A 238 2.26 -1.74 -10.62
N TRP A 239 2.52 -2.31 -9.45
CA TRP A 239 1.64 -2.30 -8.28
C TRP A 239 2.11 -1.35 -7.16
N CYS A 240 3.25 -0.67 -7.29
CA CYS A 240 3.77 0.25 -6.29
C CYS A 240 4.23 1.60 -6.87
N THR A 241 4.12 2.64 -6.08
CA THR A 241 4.71 3.95 -6.41
C THR A 241 6.23 3.91 -6.23
N GLY A 242 6.96 4.75 -6.97
CA GLY A 242 8.36 4.98 -6.66
C GLY A 242 8.53 5.96 -5.50
N ALA A 243 9.71 5.94 -4.86
CA ALA A 243 10.09 6.91 -3.83
C ALA A 243 11.52 7.42 -4.05
N ARG A 244 11.81 8.61 -3.55
CA ARG A 244 13.14 9.20 -3.60
C ARG A 244 13.46 9.90 -2.29
N ALA A 245 14.70 9.77 -1.84
CA ALA A 245 15.25 10.54 -0.73
C ALA A 245 16.63 11.08 -1.13
N TYR A 246 17.03 12.23 -0.56
CA TYR A 246 18.24 12.95 -0.95
C TYR A 246 19.04 13.30 0.29
N ALA A 247 20.35 13.21 0.19
CA ALA A 247 21.30 13.72 1.17
C ALA A 247 22.50 14.36 0.46
N ARG A 248 23.22 15.24 1.15
CA ARG A 248 24.39 15.94 0.60
C ARG A 248 25.63 15.58 1.40
N VAL A 249 26.72 15.32 0.71
CA VAL A 249 28.03 15.08 1.33
C VAL A 249 28.52 16.41 1.94
N ARG A 250 28.80 16.38 3.24
CA ARG A 250 29.38 17.48 4.02
C ARG A 250 30.88 17.38 4.10
#